data_80e8435ee716c82bdf8e596ed054a157
#
_entry.id   80e8435ee716c82bdf8e596ed054a157
#
_cell.length_a   1.000
_cell.length_b   1.000
_cell.length_c   1.000
_cell.angle_alpha   90.00
_cell.angle_beta   90.00
_cell.angle_gamma   90.00
#
_symmetry.space_group_name_H-M   'P 1'
#
loop_
_entity.id
_entity.type
_entity.pdbx_description
1 polymer ?
#
loop_
_entity_poly.entity_id
_entity_poly.type
_entity_poly.pdbx_seq_one_letter_code
_entity_poly.pdbx_strand_id
1 'polypeptide(L)'
;MSELNGAARIEFDQVWKKFARGELHDSLRDLVPATVRRLAGRGPARDELSGEEFWAVRDVSFEVRPGEALGILGPNGAGKSTILKLLTRILVPTRGHCSITGRAGALIEVAAGFHPDLTGRENVFLQGAILGMKRREIKSRFDEIVSFAEIEAFIDTPVKRYSNGMNARLGFAIAAHISPDVLVIDEVLSVGDMRFQEKAFDRIEEMCTSGIPVVLVSHQLERIASLCTHALLLERGRVAKRGTPTECIEAYLESSRNSNPASSHASVLRFDALSLESPVPVRAGERALFRLSGSVAAGGDVESRDFLLRVRALSTGRLIFSASARDCGASLPASGAFEADIELQFNVAPGMYGLELAIWDDETRRDVVSGPGVTVQVEHGALTFSGTSHLLPRARVVPAATAAGVIR
;
A
#
# COMPACT_ATOMS: atom_id res chain seq x y z
N MET A 1 -31.87 26.86 -11.89
CA MET A 1 -30.55 26.49 -12.48
C MET A 1 -29.44 27.16 -11.71
N SER A 2 -29.21 26.80 -10.44
CA SER A 2 -28.14 27.39 -9.61
C SER A 2 -27.82 26.57 -8.36
N GLU A 3 -27.75 25.24 -8.43
CA GLU A 3 -27.36 24.39 -7.28
C GLU A 3 -26.41 23.23 -7.64
N LEU A 4 -25.78 23.27 -8.81
CA LEU A 4 -24.73 22.29 -9.19
C LEU A 4 -23.32 22.85 -9.00
N ASN A 5 -23.15 23.94 -8.27
CA ASN A 5 -21.86 24.56 -8.05
C ASN A 5 -21.32 24.10 -6.70
N GLY A 6 -20.53 23.03 -6.65
CA GLY A 6 -19.52 22.88 -5.66
C GLY A 6 -19.55 21.66 -4.74
N ALA A 7 -20.08 20.51 -5.13
CA ALA A 7 -19.77 19.29 -4.39
C ALA A 7 -18.24 19.07 -4.43
N ALA A 8 -17.66 18.84 -3.25
CA ALA A 8 -16.23 18.54 -3.14
C ALA A 8 -15.88 17.34 -4.00
N ARG A 9 -14.84 17.43 -4.82
CA ARG A 9 -14.42 16.32 -5.69
C ARG A 9 -12.96 16.44 -6.10
N ILE A 10 -12.41 15.32 -6.48
CA ILE A 10 -11.09 15.22 -7.08
C ILE A 10 -11.28 14.78 -8.53
N GLU A 11 -10.70 15.50 -9.46
CA GLU A 11 -10.64 15.15 -10.88
C GLU A 11 -9.19 15.04 -11.34
N PHE A 12 -8.88 13.94 -11.99
CA PHE A 12 -7.58 13.66 -12.58
C PHE A 12 -7.85 13.12 -13.98
N ASP A 13 -7.65 13.94 -15.02
CA ASP A 13 -8.05 13.64 -16.38
C ASP A 13 -6.87 13.65 -17.33
N GLN A 14 -6.61 12.48 -17.94
CA GLN A 14 -5.54 12.23 -18.91
C GLN A 14 -4.20 12.88 -18.51
N VAL A 15 -3.81 12.72 -17.25
CA VAL A 15 -2.64 13.39 -16.70
C VAL A 15 -1.36 12.66 -17.06
N TRP A 16 -0.39 13.45 -17.53
CA TRP A 16 0.97 13.02 -17.83
C TRP A 16 1.96 13.92 -17.10
N LYS A 17 3.02 13.33 -16.54
CA LYS A 17 4.13 14.06 -15.92
C LYS A 17 5.44 13.44 -16.28
N LYS A 18 6.34 14.22 -16.91
CA LYS A 18 7.72 13.82 -17.20
C LYS A 18 8.72 14.55 -16.32
N PHE A 19 9.86 13.92 -16.12
CA PHE A 19 11.04 14.49 -15.47
C PHE A 19 12.28 14.22 -16.33
N ALA A 20 13.30 15.05 -16.20
CA ALA A 20 14.62 14.79 -16.76
C ALA A 20 15.52 14.13 -15.70
N ARG A 21 16.39 13.20 -16.13
CA ARG A 21 17.38 12.57 -15.26
C ARG A 21 18.46 13.62 -14.91
N GLY A 22 18.72 13.79 -13.62
CA GLY A 22 19.76 14.73 -13.13
C GLY A 22 19.29 16.15 -12.85
N GLU A 23 18.03 16.51 -13.10
CA GLU A 23 17.49 17.78 -12.65
C GLU A 23 17.04 17.69 -11.18
N LEU A 24 17.73 18.43 -10.32
CA LEU A 24 17.28 18.72 -8.95
C LEU A 24 16.18 19.78 -9.03
N HIS A 25 14.91 19.39 -8.88
CA HIS A 25 13.76 20.29 -8.98
C HIS A 25 13.48 21.11 -7.71
N ASP A 26 14.48 21.69 -7.09
CA ASP A 26 14.30 22.47 -5.84
C ASP A 26 14.53 23.98 -5.99
N SER A 27 14.56 24.53 -7.21
CA SER A 27 14.87 25.95 -7.39
C SER A 27 13.97 26.68 -8.37
N LEU A 28 13.47 27.86 -7.93
CA LEU A 28 12.84 28.87 -8.79
C LEU A 28 13.66 29.28 -10.04
N ARG A 29 14.94 28.91 -10.09
CA ARG A 29 15.83 29.14 -11.23
C ARG A 29 15.45 28.38 -12.49
N ASP A 30 14.69 27.30 -12.37
CA ASP A 30 14.33 26.42 -13.49
C ASP A 30 13.11 26.91 -14.28
N LEU A 31 12.39 27.92 -13.76
CA LEU A 31 11.26 28.54 -14.45
C LEU A 31 11.67 29.47 -15.59
N VAL A 32 12.86 30.04 -15.55
CA VAL A 32 13.34 31.04 -16.51
C VAL A 32 13.73 30.45 -17.88
N PRO A 33 14.43 29.29 -17.97
CA PRO A 33 14.78 28.72 -19.27
C PRO A 33 13.60 28.15 -20.07
N ALA A 34 12.54 27.69 -19.39
CA ALA A 34 11.39 27.10 -20.05
C ALA A 34 10.54 28.12 -20.82
N THR A 35 10.42 29.35 -20.30
CA THR A 35 9.70 30.44 -20.96
C THR A 35 10.46 30.98 -22.17
N VAL A 36 11.78 31.06 -22.10
CA VAL A 36 12.64 31.52 -23.17
C VAL A 36 12.70 30.49 -24.33
N ARG A 37 12.76 29.20 -24.05
CA ARG A 37 12.68 28.12 -25.05
C ARG A 37 11.32 28.04 -25.75
N ARG A 38 10.22 28.37 -25.04
CA ARG A 38 8.87 28.45 -25.64
C ARG A 38 8.74 29.56 -26.70
N LEU A 39 9.42 30.68 -26.53
CA LEU A 39 9.43 31.81 -27.48
C LEU A 39 10.29 31.52 -28.71
N ALA A 40 11.25 30.61 -28.64
CA ALA A 40 12.18 30.29 -29.73
C ALA A 40 11.66 29.21 -30.71
N GLY A 41 10.45 28.66 -30.57
CA GLY A 41 9.79 27.75 -31.54
C GLY A 41 10.54 26.44 -31.87
N ARG A 42 11.55 26.07 -31.10
CA ARG A 42 12.39 24.88 -31.32
C ARG A 42 12.32 23.90 -30.12
N GLY A 43 11.14 23.38 -29.81
CA GLY A 43 11.02 22.25 -28.90
C GLY A 43 10.72 20.97 -29.68
N PRO A 44 11.27 19.79 -29.28
CA PRO A 44 10.81 18.51 -29.82
C PRO A 44 9.30 18.37 -29.59
N ALA A 45 8.64 17.65 -30.48
CA ALA A 45 7.21 17.37 -30.34
C ALA A 45 6.90 16.92 -28.93
N ARG A 46 5.79 17.40 -28.33
CA ARG A 46 5.40 17.13 -26.91
C ARG A 46 5.34 15.64 -26.54
N ASP A 47 5.47 14.76 -27.52
CA ASP A 47 5.31 13.31 -27.40
C ASP A 47 6.61 12.52 -27.31
N GLU A 48 7.74 13.12 -27.70
CA GLU A 48 9.03 12.44 -27.69
C GLU A 48 9.81 12.76 -26.41
N LEU A 49 10.30 11.70 -25.75
CA LEU A 49 11.24 11.81 -24.65
C LEU A 49 12.61 12.10 -25.24
N SER A 50 13.30 13.11 -24.75
CA SER A 50 14.75 13.20 -24.95
C SER A 50 15.41 12.06 -24.20
N GLY A 51 16.60 11.61 -24.62
CA GLY A 51 17.27 10.43 -24.03
C GLY A 51 17.49 10.46 -22.50
N GLU A 52 17.32 11.63 -21.90
CA GLU A 52 17.43 11.86 -20.44
C GLU A 52 16.08 12.01 -19.73
N GLU A 53 14.95 12.04 -20.44
CA GLU A 53 13.62 12.21 -19.85
C GLU A 53 12.93 10.87 -19.62
N PHE A 54 12.03 10.83 -18.63
CA PHE A 54 11.15 9.70 -18.38
C PHE A 54 9.77 10.15 -17.91
N TRP A 55 8.76 9.33 -18.20
CA TRP A 55 7.41 9.54 -17.71
C TRP A 55 7.24 8.95 -16.32
N ALA A 56 7.02 9.81 -15.32
CA ALA A 56 6.68 9.38 -13.97
C ALA A 56 5.18 9.06 -13.82
N VAL A 57 4.33 9.77 -14.60
CA VAL A 57 2.89 9.51 -14.72
C VAL A 57 2.54 9.61 -16.20
N ARG A 58 1.74 8.66 -16.70
CA ARG A 58 1.41 8.57 -18.13
C ARG A 58 -0.03 8.13 -18.31
N ASP A 59 -0.86 9.04 -18.83
CA ASP A 59 -2.26 8.80 -19.18
C ASP A 59 -3.09 8.25 -18.01
N VAL A 60 -3.00 8.91 -16.86
CA VAL A 60 -3.75 8.52 -15.68
C VAL A 60 -4.99 9.37 -15.57
N SER A 61 -6.14 8.71 -15.38
CA SER A 61 -7.44 9.38 -15.17
C SER A 61 -8.19 8.69 -14.03
N PHE A 62 -8.76 9.47 -13.13
CA PHE A 62 -9.70 9.02 -12.10
C PHE A 62 -10.50 10.21 -11.55
N GLU A 63 -11.64 9.89 -10.96
CA GLU A 63 -12.47 10.84 -10.22
C GLU A 63 -12.75 10.26 -8.84
N VAL A 64 -12.83 11.10 -7.81
CA VAL A 64 -13.23 10.72 -6.45
C VAL A 64 -14.30 11.69 -5.98
N ARG A 65 -15.45 11.16 -5.62
CA ARG A 65 -16.64 11.89 -5.20
C ARG A 65 -16.86 11.82 -3.69
N PRO A 66 -17.74 12.66 -3.12
CA PRO A 66 -18.12 12.54 -1.73
C PRO A 66 -18.55 11.11 -1.38
N GLY A 67 -18.06 10.60 -0.26
CA GLY A 67 -18.27 9.23 0.20
C GLY A 67 -17.38 8.18 -0.45
N GLU A 68 -16.50 8.56 -1.38
CA GLU A 68 -15.54 7.65 -2.01
C GLU A 68 -14.15 7.82 -1.42
N ALA A 69 -13.48 6.71 -1.20
CA ALA A 69 -12.07 6.66 -0.82
C ALA A 69 -11.30 5.82 -1.85
N LEU A 70 -10.36 6.48 -2.56
CA LEU A 70 -9.52 5.87 -3.58
C LEU A 70 -8.16 5.49 -3.00
N GLY A 71 -7.84 4.19 -2.99
CA GLY A 71 -6.52 3.67 -2.68
C GLY A 71 -5.61 3.66 -3.91
N ILE A 72 -4.36 4.12 -3.78
CA ILE A 72 -3.37 4.04 -4.84
C ILE A 72 -2.23 3.13 -4.40
N LEU A 73 -2.11 1.99 -5.08
CA LEU A 73 -1.10 0.95 -4.87
C LEU A 73 -0.02 0.98 -5.94
N GLY A 74 1.08 0.32 -5.69
CA GLY A 74 2.12 0.06 -6.69
C GLY A 74 3.51 0.03 -6.09
N PRO A 75 4.51 -0.53 -6.80
CA PRO A 75 5.89 -0.62 -6.34
C PRO A 75 6.54 0.77 -6.18
N ASN A 76 7.71 0.81 -5.54
CA ASN A 76 8.49 2.02 -5.48
C ASN A 76 8.85 2.51 -6.89
N GLY A 77 8.73 3.82 -7.11
CA GLY A 77 8.93 4.41 -8.44
C GLY A 77 7.74 4.27 -9.42
N ALA A 78 6.61 3.69 -9.00
CA ALA A 78 5.42 3.58 -9.85
C ALA A 78 4.74 4.92 -10.19
N GLY A 79 5.06 6.02 -9.49
CA GLY A 79 4.48 7.34 -9.71
C GLY A 79 3.52 7.82 -8.63
N LYS A 80 3.34 7.05 -7.54
CA LYS A 80 2.41 7.37 -6.44
C LYS A 80 2.62 8.76 -5.83
N SER A 81 3.83 9.05 -5.36
CA SER A 81 4.17 10.35 -4.78
C SER A 81 4.09 11.50 -5.81
N THR A 82 4.28 11.20 -7.10
CA THR A 82 4.09 12.18 -8.17
C THR A 82 2.61 12.56 -8.31
N ILE A 83 1.70 11.59 -8.23
CA ILE A 83 0.25 11.85 -8.24
C ILE A 83 -0.15 12.72 -7.05
N LEU A 84 0.34 12.41 -5.84
CA LEU A 84 0.07 13.23 -4.65
C LEU A 84 0.56 14.68 -4.83
N LYS A 85 1.79 14.86 -5.31
CA LYS A 85 2.36 16.19 -5.58
C LYS A 85 1.60 16.96 -6.67
N LEU A 86 1.02 16.28 -7.65
CA LEU A 86 0.15 16.87 -8.65
C LEU A 86 -1.20 17.29 -8.05
N LEU A 87 -1.83 16.44 -7.25
CA LEU A 87 -3.08 16.74 -6.55
C LEU A 87 -2.93 17.94 -5.61
N THR A 88 -1.85 18.00 -4.85
CA THR A 88 -1.55 19.10 -3.93
C THR A 88 -0.97 20.35 -4.60
N ARG A 89 -0.89 20.34 -5.95
CA ARG A 89 -0.37 21.46 -6.77
C ARG A 89 1.09 21.84 -6.49
N ILE A 90 1.85 20.97 -5.82
CA ILE A 90 3.32 21.10 -5.70
C ILE A 90 3.95 20.93 -7.08
N LEU A 91 3.38 20.05 -7.90
CA LEU A 91 3.77 19.86 -9.29
C LEU A 91 2.63 20.24 -10.25
N VAL A 92 3.02 20.67 -11.45
CA VAL A 92 2.08 20.94 -12.54
C VAL A 92 2.16 19.78 -13.55
N PRO A 93 1.03 19.27 -14.07
CA PRO A 93 1.05 18.22 -15.09
C PRO A 93 1.70 18.71 -16.39
N THR A 94 2.38 17.81 -17.10
CA THR A 94 2.92 18.09 -18.43
C THR A 94 1.80 18.14 -19.47
N ARG A 95 0.77 17.28 -19.29
CA ARG A 95 -0.46 17.21 -20.06
C ARG A 95 -1.61 16.78 -19.18
N GLY A 96 -2.83 16.98 -19.68
CA GLY A 96 -4.05 16.66 -18.96
C GLY A 96 -4.37 17.71 -17.91
N HIS A 97 -5.33 17.40 -17.09
CA HIS A 97 -5.85 18.30 -16.07
C HIS A 97 -6.02 17.56 -14.74
N CYS A 98 -5.67 18.23 -13.63
CA CYS A 98 -6.02 17.76 -12.31
C CYS A 98 -6.59 18.91 -11.49
N SER A 99 -7.68 18.65 -10.80
CA SER A 99 -8.33 19.65 -9.95
C SER A 99 -8.90 19.04 -8.67
N ILE A 100 -8.92 19.87 -7.65
CA ILE A 100 -9.63 19.61 -6.40
C ILE A 100 -10.63 20.77 -6.23
N THR A 101 -11.90 20.43 -6.08
CA THR A 101 -12.96 21.37 -5.73
C THR A 101 -13.17 21.30 -4.23
N GLY A 102 -13.05 22.45 -3.55
CA GLY A 102 -13.09 22.54 -2.09
C GLY A 102 -11.72 22.74 -1.45
N ARG A 103 -11.70 22.78 -0.12
CA ARG A 103 -10.47 22.90 0.71
C ARG A 103 -9.80 21.55 0.83
N ALA A 104 -8.62 21.41 0.27
CA ALA A 104 -7.83 20.20 0.39
C ALA A 104 -7.09 20.12 1.73
N GLY A 105 -7.29 19.04 2.48
CA GLY A 105 -6.43 18.63 3.57
C GLY A 105 -5.40 17.62 3.06
N ALA A 106 -4.12 17.95 3.20
CA ALA A 106 -3.04 17.06 2.79
C ALA A 106 -2.26 16.58 4.02
N LEU A 107 -2.34 15.29 4.29
CA LEU A 107 -1.51 14.62 5.29
C LEU A 107 -0.24 14.11 4.60
N ILE A 108 0.59 15.05 4.11
CA ILE A 108 1.84 14.78 3.39
C ILE A 108 2.94 15.56 4.12
N GLU A 109 4.05 14.91 4.48
CA GLU A 109 5.18 15.54 5.15
C GLU A 109 4.78 16.46 6.33
N VAL A 110 3.93 15.96 7.21
CA VAL A 110 3.14 16.70 8.21
C VAL A 110 3.99 17.54 9.19
N ALA A 111 5.27 17.18 9.39
CA ALA A 111 6.20 17.96 10.21
C ALA A 111 7.08 18.94 9.39
N ALA A 112 6.94 18.97 8.07
CA ALA A 112 7.66 19.93 7.23
C ALA A 112 7.01 21.31 7.37
N GLY A 113 7.80 22.30 7.76
CA GLY A 113 7.35 23.69 7.87
C GLY A 113 7.34 24.26 9.28
N PHE A 114 7.76 23.52 10.30
CA PHE A 114 7.98 24.10 11.62
C PHE A 114 9.19 25.05 11.61
N HIS A 115 9.01 26.21 12.20
CA HIS A 115 10.12 27.13 12.41
C HIS A 115 10.85 26.74 13.69
N PRO A 116 12.15 26.44 13.65
CA PRO A 116 12.88 25.87 14.77
C PRO A 116 12.96 26.78 16.00
N ASP A 117 12.98 28.08 15.81
CA ASP A 117 13.10 29.06 16.88
C ASP A 117 11.75 29.44 17.53
N LEU A 118 10.63 29.10 16.90
CA LEU A 118 9.30 29.32 17.47
C LEU A 118 8.94 28.21 18.45
N THR A 119 8.10 28.55 19.43
CA THR A 119 7.51 27.59 20.37
C THR A 119 6.54 26.64 19.68
N GLY A 120 6.19 25.52 20.32
CA GLY A 120 5.13 24.64 19.84
C GLY A 120 3.82 25.38 19.61
N ARG A 121 3.44 26.28 20.54
CA ARG A 121 2.26 27.15 20.42
C ARG A 121 2.28 27.99 19.14
N GLU A 122 3.36 28.69 18.90
CA GLU A 122 3.50 29.54 17.71
C GLU A 122 3.50 28.70 16.43
N ASN A 123 4.14 27.53 16.44
CA ASN A 123 4.11 26.60 15.31
C ASN A 123 2.72 26.02 15.04
N VAL A 124 1.87 25.78 16.06
CA VAL A 124 0.46 25.42 15.84
C VAL A 124 -0.26 26.49 15.02
N PHE A 125 -0.09 27.76 15.33
CA PHE A 125 -0.71 28.83 14.57
C PHE A 125 -0.09 28.98 13.17
N LEU A 126 1.22 28.86 13.04
CA LEU A 126 1.92 28.95 11.77
C LEU A 126 1.50 27.82 10.83
N GLN A 127 1.64 26.58 11.29
CA GLN A 127 1.32 25.41 10.50
C GLN A 127 -0.17 25.31 10.19
N GLY A 128 -1.03 25.61 11.16
CA GLY A 128 -2.47 25.67 10.94
C GLY A 128 -2.86 26.68 9.84
N ALA A 129 -2.19 27.86 9.82
CA ALA A 129 -2.41 28.87 8.78
C ALA A 129 -1.88 28.39 7.40
N ILE A 130 -0.72 27.72 7.33
CA ILE A 130 -0.18 27.12 6.11
C ILE A 130 -1.13 26.07 5.55
N LEU A 131 -1.73 25.25 6.42
CA LEU A 131 -2.74 24.25 6.07
C LEU A 131 -4.15 24.86 5.81
N GLY A 132 -4.24 26.19 5.79
CA GLY A 132 -5.44 26.92 5.41
C GLY A 132 -6.48 27.07 6.53
N MET A 133 -6.16 26.81 7.80
CA MET A 133 -7.04 27.11 8.93
C MET A 133 -7.11 28.61 9.18
N LYS A 134 -8.31 29.11 9.47
CA LYS A 134 -8.47 30.50 9.94
C LYS A 134 -7.98 30.61 11.38
N ARG A 135 -7.40 31.76 11.74
CA ARG A 135 -6.88 31.98 13.12
C ARG A 135 -7.92 31.67 14.21
N ARG A 136 -9.19 31.96 13.95
CA ARG A 136 -10.28 31.65 14.87
C ARG A 136 -10.50 30.15 15.04
N GLU A 137 -10.39 29.40 13.94
CA GLU A 137 -10.49 27.95 13.91
C GLU A 137 -9.33 27.30 14.68
N ILE A 138 -8.09 27.77 14.46
CA ILE A 138 -6.91 27.29 15.20
C ILE A 138 -7.10 27.55 16.71
N LYS A 139 -7.55 28.75 17.08
CA LYS A 139 -7.75 29.10 18.48
C LYS A 139 -8.81 28.21 19.15
N SER A 140 -9.92 27.91 18.47
CA SER A 140 -10.99 27.07 19.05
C SER A 140 -10.57 25.60 19.22
N ARG A 141 -9.61 25.10 18.43
CA ARG A 141 -9.13 23.71 18.49
C ARG A 141 -7.77 23.53 19.15
N PHE A 142 -7.21 24.64 19.65
CA PHE A 142 -5.83 24.65 20.16
C PHE A 142 -5.61 23.61 21.26
N ASP A 143 -6.49 23.57 22.25
CA ASP A 143 -6.36 22.66 23.39
C ASP A 143 -6.54 21.20 22.96
N GLU A 144 -7.44 20.93 22.00
CA GLU A 144 -7.62 19.58 21.41
C GLU A 144 -6.36 19.12 20.67
N ILE A 145 -5.76 20.01 19.86
CA ILE A 145 -4.51 19.73 19.12
C ILE A 145 -3.37 19.40 20.09
N VAL A 146 -3.21 20.21 21.15
CA VAL A 146 -2.12 20.04 22.11
C VAL A 146 -2.30 18.75 22.91
N SER A 147 -3.53 18.47 23.36
CA SER A 147 -3.87 17.24 24.08
C SER A 147 -3.75 16.00 23.19
N PHE A 148 -4.11 16.12 21.90
CA PHE A 148 -3.91 15.01 20.96
C PHE A 148 -2.43 14.69 20.79
N ALA A 149 -1.57 15.71 20.70
CA ALA A 149 -0.11 15.55 20.53
C ALA A 149 0.60 15.08 21.81
N GLU A 150 -0.05 15.18 22.99
CA GLU A 150 0.50 14.83 24.31
C GLU A 150 1.81 15.59 24.63
N ILE A 151 1.81 16.90 24.37
CA ILE A 151 2.97 17.78 24.57
C ILE A 151 2.67 19.01 25.42
N GLU A 152 1.64 18.98 26.24
CA GLU A 152 1.19 20.11 27.06
C GLU A 152 2.34 20.75 27.86
N ALA A 153 3.18 19.92 28.47
CA ALA A 153 4.31 20.38 29.30
C ALA A 153 5.41 21.13 28.48
N PHE A 154 5.42 20.97 27.17
CA PHE A 154 6.46 21.51 26.29
C PHE A 154 5.94 22.54 25.30
N ILE A 155 4.65 22.86 25.29
CA ILE A 155 4.00 23.66 24.26
C ILE A 155 4.62 25.06 24.10
N ASP A 156 5.15 25.63 25.17
CA ASP A 156 5.80 26.95 25.21
C ASP A 156 7.32 26.88 25.06
N THR A 157 7.87 25.68 24.72
CA THR A 157 9.28 25.47 24.43
C THR A 157 9.54 25.58 22.93
N PRO A 158 10.66 26.19 22.46
CA PRO A 158 11.03 26.20 21.04
C PRO A 158 11.20 24.79 20.47
N VAL A 159 10.64 24.54 19.26
CA VAL A 159 10.58 23.21 18.68
C VAL A 159 11.94 22.62 18.29
N LYS A 160 13.00 23.43 18.18
CA LYS A 160 14.38 22.94 18.07
C LYS A 160 14.85 22.08 19.24
N ARG A 161 14.15 22.13 20.38
CA ARG A 161 14.40 21.31 21.57
C ARG A 161 13.49 20.07 21.62
N TYR A 162 12.58 19.93 20.68
CA TYR A 162 11.71 18.76 20.61
C TYR A 162 12.48 17.55 20.04
N SER A 163 12.09 16.38 20.47
CA SER A 163 12.49 15.15 19.77
C SER A 163 11.80 15.07 18.41
N ASN A 164 12.34 14.26 17.50
CA ASN A 164 11.69 14.00 16.22
C ASN A 164 10.26 13.46 16.41
N GLY A 165 10.04 12.60 17.42
CA GLY A 165 8.73 12.09 17.77
C GLY A 165 7.76 13.19 18.23
N MET A 166 8.19 14.15 19.05
CA MET A 166 7.37 15.29 19.48
C MET A 166 6.98 16.18 18.29
N ASN A 167 7.94 16.50 17.43
CA ASN A 167 7.69 17.29 16.22
C ASN A 167 6.67 16.58 15.31
N ALA A 168 6.85 15.31 15.11
CA ALA A 168 5.97 14.50 14.27
C ALA A 168 4.56 14.38 14.85
N ARG A 169 4.42 14.18 16.19
CA ARG A 169 3.12 14.14 16.88
C ARG A 169 2.41 15.48 16.81
N LEU A 170 3.10 16.59 17.05
CA LEU A 170 2.49 17.92 16.94
C LEU A 170 2.04 18.23 15.52
N GLY A 171 2.89 17.97 14.53
CA GLY A 171 2.56 18.14 13.12
C GLY A 171 1.32 17.36 12.72
N PHE A 172 1.28 16.06 13.08
CA PHE A 172 0.11 15.21 12.81
C PHE A 172 -1.15 15.75 13.53
N ALA A 173 -1.04 16.11 14.81
CA ALA A 173 -2.17 16.65 15.57
C ALA A 173 -2.78 17.88 14.90
N ILE A 174 -1.95 18.81 14.40
CA ILE A 174 -2.45 19.98 13.68
C ILE A 174 -3.21 19.57 12.42
N ALA A 175 -2.60 18.69 11.61
CA ALA A 175 -3.18 18.24 10.34
C ALA A 175 -4.46 17.42 10.53
N ALA A 176 -4.54 16.59 11.59
CA ALA A 176 -5.70 15.77 11.90
C ALA A 176 -6.90 16.58 12.43
N HIS A 177 -6.68 17.86 12.84
CA HIS A 177 -7.74 18.76 13.32
C HIS A 177 -8.19 19.77 12.25
N ILE A 178 -7.76 19.63 11.01
CA ILE A 178 -8.34 20.37 9.89
C ILE A 178 -9.74 19.84 9.60
N SER A 179 -10.64 20.70 9.12
CA SER A 179 -11.90 20.27 8.49
C SER A 179 -11.79 20.48 6.98
N PRO A 180 -11.26 19.51 6.24
CA PRO A 180 -11.14 19.64 4.81
C PRO A 180 -12.43 19.22 4.10
N ASP A 181 -12.63 19.72 2.88
CA ASP A 181 -13.66 19.22 1.96
C ASP A 181 -13.17 17.99 1.18
N VAL A 182 -11.85 17.84 1.03
CA VAL A 182 -11.17 16.74 0.34
C VAL A 182 -9.93 16.34 1.13
N LEU A 183 -9.68 15.05 1.27
CA LEU A 183 -8.53 14.53 2.01
C LEU A 183 -7.55 13.78 1.10
N VAL A 184 -6.27 14.14 1.20
CA VAL A 184 -5.17 13.46 0.50
C VAL A 184 -4.17 12.97 1.54
N ILE A 185 -3.95 11.66 1.58
CA ILE A 185 -3.12 11.00 2.60
C ILE A 185 -1.94 10.32 1.93
N ASP A 186 -0.73 10.64 2.40
CA ASP A 186 0.48 9.89 2.07
C ASP A 186 0.84 8.96 3.24
N GLU A 187 1.66 7.99 2.98
CA GLU A 187 2.21 6.95 3.85
C GLU A 187 2.66 7.38 5.28
N VAL A 188 2.54 8.64 5.64
CA VAL A 188 3.13 9.33 6.81
C VAL A 188 2.67 8.81 8.18
N LEU A 189 1.96 7.70 8.26
CA LEU A 189 1.36 7.18 9.50
C LEU A 189 2.32 6.42 10.44
N SER A 190 3.62 6.40 10.13
CA SER A 190 4.65 5.84 11.01
C SER A 190 5.19 6.87 12.02
N VAL A 191 4.30 7.76 12.51
CA VAL A 191 4.65 8.87 13.38
C VAL A 191 4.46 8.51 14.85
N GLY A 192 5.46 8.75 15.68
CA GLY A 192 5.37 8.52 17.13
C GLY A 192 5.58 7.06 17.54
N ASP A 193 5.19 6.75 18.76
CA ASP A 193 5.17 5.39 19.31
C ASP A 193 3.89 4.62 18.90
N MET A 194 3.83 3.32 19.23
CA MET A 194 2.69 2.46 18.85
C MET A 194 1.33 3.04 19.32
N ARG A 195 1.26 3.56 20.53
CA ARG A 195 0.02 4.12 21.07
C ARG A 195 -0.45 5.34 20.30
N PHE A 196 0.48 6.22 19.94
CA PHE A 196 0.16 7.37 19.13
C PHE A 196 -0.24 6.98 17.70
N GLN A 197 0.40 5.96 17.12
CA GLN A 197 0.04 5.44 15.80
C GLN A 197 -1.38 4.88 15.76
N GLU A 198 -1.83 4.16 16.80
CA GLU A 198 -3.21 3.69 16.92
C GLU A 198 -4.18 4.88 16.96
N LYS A 199 -3.95 5.84 17.86
CA LYS A 199 -4.75 7.07 17.97
C LYS A 199 -4.81 7.89 16.68
N ALA A 200 -3.68 7.97 15.97
CA ALA A 200 -3.58 8.64 14.69
C ALA A 200 -4.40 7.90 13.60
N PHE A 201 -4.37 6.58 13.63
CA PHE A 201 -5.13 5.75 12.71
C PHE A 201 -6.64 5.89 12.92
N ASP A 202 -7.11 5.80 14.18
CA ASP A 202 -8.52 5.99 14.52
C ASP A 202 -9.02 7.35 14.00
N ARG A 203 -8.20 8.38 14.16
CA ARG A 203 -8.56 9.73 13.68
C ARG A 203 -8.65 9.81 12.17
N ILE A 204 -7.78 9.12 11.43
CA ILE A 204 -7.85 9.04 9.97
C ILE A 204 -9.08 8.25 9.52
N GLU A 205 -9.38 7.15 10.18
CA GLU A 205 -10.58 6.37 9.90
C GLU A 205 -11.85 7.22 10.06
N GLU A 206 -11.96 7.98 11.15
CA GLU A 206 -13.04 8.96 11.34
C GLU A 206 -13.12 9.97 10.17
N MET A 207 -11.97 10.48 9.73
CA MET A 207 -11.93 11.43 8.61
C MET A 207 -12.33 10.77 7.30
N CYS A 208 -11.90 9.54 7.03
CA CYS A 208 -12.26 8.77 5.83
C CYS A 208 -13.76 8.42 5.80
N THR A 209 -14.35 8.15 6.96
CA THR A 209 -15.79 7.82 7.09
C THR A 209 -16.69 9.05 7.17
N SER A 210 -16.14 10.26 7.22
CA SER A 210 -16.91 11.51 7.30
C SER A 210 -17.68 11.86 6.01
N GLY A 211 -17.54 11.07 4.95
CA GLY A 211 -18.24 11.26 3.68
C GLY A 211 -17.60 12.24 2.72
N ILE A 212 -16.37 12.71 3.00
CA ILE A 212 -15.58 13.52 2.06
C ILE A 212 -14.85 12.65 1.06
N PRO A 213 -14.48 13.16 -0.14
CA PRO A 213 -13.59 12.46 -1.06
C PRO A 213 -12.20 12.25 -0.45
N VAL A 214 -11.67 11.03 -0.55
CA VAL A 214 -10.36 10.68 0.01
C VAL A 214 -9.48 10.04 -1.06
N VAL A 215 -8.21 10.44 -1.14
CA VAL A 215 -7.16 9.71 -1.84
C VAL A 215 -6.12 9.25 -0.83
N LEU A 216 -5.92 7.95 -0.74
CA LEU A 216 -4.95 7.31 0.15
C LEU A 216 -3.85 6.64 -0.68
N VAL A 217 -2.60 7.04 -0.44
CA VAL A 217 -1.42 6.32 -0.92
C VAL A 217 -0.78 5.61 0.24
N SER A 218 -0.67 4.30 0.16
CA SER A 218 -0.03 3.51 1.22
C SER A 218 0.63 2.25 0.65
N HIS A 219 1.73 1.83 1.27
CA HIS A 219 2.28 0.50 1.07
C HIS A 219 1.67 -0.54 2.03
N GLN A 220 0.90 -0.09 3.03
CA GLN A 220 0.19 -0.95 3.98
C GLN A 220 -1.14 -1.38 3.36
N LEU A 221 -1.15 -2.59 2.80
CA LEU A 221 -2.28 -3.12 2.02
C LEU A 221 -3.57 -3.24 2.84
N GLU A 222 -3.45 -3.53 4.16
CA GLU A 222 -4.60 -3.59 5.08
C GLU A 222 -5.33 -2.25 5.15
N ARG A 223 -4.62 -1.14 5.21
CA ARG A 223 -5.23 0.19 5.25
C ARG A 223 -6.00 0.51 3.97
N ILE A 224 -5.45 0.10 2.84
CA ILE A 224 -6.18 0.21 1.57
C ILE A 224 -7.43 -0.67 1.58
N ALA A 225 -7.32 -1.91 2.09
CA ALA A 225 -8.44 -2.84 2.17
C ALA A 225 -9.55 -2.35 3.11
N SER A 226 -9.19 -1.74 4.26
CA SER A 226 -10.16 -1.31 5.28
C SER A 226 -10.77 0.07 5.02
N LEU A 227 -9.99 1.02 4.47
CA LEU A 227 -10.42 2.42 4.36
C LEU A 227 -10.92 2.81 2.96
N CYS A 228 -10.56 2.06 1.92
CA CYS A 228 -10.86 2.47 0.56
C CYS A 228 -12.09 1.76 -0.02
N THR A 229 -12.90 2.50 -0.77
CA THR A 229 -14.06 1.96 -1.50
C THR A 229 -13.63 1.34 -2.82
N HIS A 230 -12.57 1.85 -3.43
CA HIS A 230 -11.97 1.35 -4.67
C HIS A 230 -10.47 1.65 -4.70
N ALA A 231 -9.76 1.01 -5.61
CA ALA A 231 -8.31 1.17 -5.70
C ALA A 231 -7.80 1.22 -7.15
N LEU A 232 -6.58 1.76 -7.30
CA LEU A 232 -5.81 1.77 -8.53
C LEU A 232 -4.44 1.13 -8.26
N LEU A 233 -4.06 0.17 -9.08
CA LEU A 233 -2.69 -0.32 -9.15
C LEU A 233 -1.93 0.47 -10.20
N LEU A 234 -0.86 1.12 -9.78
CA LEU A 234 0.06 1.84 -10.65
C LEU A 234 1.32 1.00 -10.93
N GLU A 235 1.68 0.89 -12.19
CA GLU A 235 2.93 0.30 -12.64
C GLU A 235 3.59 1.19 -13.69
N ARG A 236 4.85 1.56 -13.45
CA ARG A 236 5.65 2.37 -14.39
C ARG A 236 4.92 3.63 -14.88
N GLY A 237 4.22 4.30 -13.96
CA GLY A 237 3.49 5.55 -14.23
C GLY A 237 2.13 5.38 -14.90
N ARG A 238 1.62 4.16 -15.10
CA ARG A 238 0.31 3.87 -15.70
C ARG A 238 -0.60 3.13 -14.73
N VAL A 239 -1.90 3.22 -14.98
CA VAL A 239 -2.88 2.38 -14.28
C VAL A 239 -2.84 0.99 -14.90
N ALA A 240 -2.34 0.01 -14.13
CA ALA A 240 -2.31 -1.40 -14.54
C ALA A 240 -3.64 -2.09 -14.25
N LYS A 241 -4.27 -1.76 -13.12
CA LYS A 241 -5.58 -2.29 -12.74
C LYS A 241 -6.40 -1.26 -11.97
N ARG A 242 -7.71 -1.31 -12.15
CA ARG A 242 -8.70 -0.56 -11.38
C ARG A 242 -9.78 -1.53 -10.91
N GLY A 243 -10.23 -1.40 -9.68
CA GLY A 243 -11.26 -2.28 -9.13
C GLY A 243 -11.46 -2.08 -7.63
N THR A 244 -11.97 -3.11 -6.98
CA THR A 244 -12.05 -3.17 -5.52
C THR A 244 -10.64 -3.19 -4.91
N PRO A 245 -10.47 -2.77 -3.65
CA PRO A 245 -9.20 -2.89 -2.96
C PRO A 245 -8.59 -4.28 -3.05
N THR A 246 -9.38 -5.32 -2.82
CA THR A 246 -8.94 -6.73 -2.86
C THR A 246 -8.39 -7.11 -4.22
N GLU A 247 -9.13 -6.82 -5.32
CA GLU A 247 -8.68 -7.13 -6.68
C GLU A 247 -7.36 -6.43 -7.06
N CYS A 248 -7.19 -5.18 -6.62
CA CYS A 248 -5.96 -4.43 -6.89
C CYS A 248 -4.78 -4.92 -6.03
N ILE A 249 -5.03 -5.32 -4.78
CA ILE A 249 -4.03 -5.92 -3.90
C ILE A 249 -3.55 -7.26 -4.44
N GLU A 250 -4.46 -8.13 -4.88
CA GLU A 250 -4.12 -9.41 -5.51
C GLU A 250 -3.23 -9.20 -6.74
N ALA A 251 -3.63 -8.31 -7.65
CA ALA A 251 -2.84 -7.99 -8.83
C ALA A 251 -1.45 -7.42 -8.48
N TYR A 252 -1.35 -6.58 -7.43
CA TYR A 252 -0.07 -6.06 -6.94
C TYR A 252 0.86 -7.16 -6.44
N LEU A 253 0.31 -8.11 -5.68
CA LEU A 253 1.07 -9.25 -5.16
C LEU A 253 1.53 -10.19 -6.28
N GLU A 254 0.68 -10.43 -7.28
CA GLU A 254 1.04 -11.21 -8.47
C GLU A 254 2.16 -10.55 -9.28
N SER A 255 2.06 -9.24 -9.52
CA SER A 255 3.09 -8.51 -10.27
C SER A 255 4.43 -8.48 -9.54
N SER A 256 4.40 -8.39 -8.21
CA SER A 256 5.58 -8.43 -7.36
C SER A 256 6.30 -9.78 -7.38
N ARG A 257 5.56 -10.87 -7.55
CA ARG A 257 6.11 -12.23 -7.71
C ARG A 257 6.78 -12.40 -9.06
N ASN A 258 6.14 -11.93 -10.13
CA ASN A 258 6.65 -12.05 -11.50
C ASN A 258 7.90 -11.20 -11.76
N SER A 259 8.16 -10.19 -10.96
CA SER A 259 9.32 -9.31 -11.07
C SER A 259 10.59 -9.87 -10.41
N ASN A 260 10.48 -10.97 -9.67
CA ASN A 260 11.65 -11.73 -9.19
C ASN A 260 11.92 -12.87 -10.21
N PRO A 261 12.88 -12.73 -11.14
CA PRO A 261 13.19 -13.82 -12.05
C PRO A 261 13.69 -14.99 -11.19
N ALA A 262 12.89 -16.05 -11.15
CA ALA A 262 13.32 -17.32 -10.59
C ALA A 262 14.67 -17.64 -11.20
N SER A 263 15.70 -17.72 -10.37
CA SER A 263 16.99 -18.23 -10.74
C SER A 263 16.79 -19.56 -11.48
N SER A 264 17.28 -19.64 -12.70
CA SER A 264 17.15 -20.74 -13.65
C SER A 264 17.92 -22.00 -13.21
N HIS A 265 17.58 -22.50 -12.03
CA HIS A 265 17.94 -23.86 -11.66
C HIS A 265 16.68 -24.70 -11.87
N ALA A 266 16.73 -25.63 -12.82
CA ALA A 266 15.70 -26.62 -13.02
C ALA A 266 15.46 -27.35 -11.69
N SER A 267 14.48 -26.88 -10.93
CA SER A 267 14.15 -27.44 -9.62
C SER A 267 13.45 -28.78 -9.85
N VAL A 268 13.88 -29.76 -9.10
CA VAL A 268 13.23 -31.09 -9.08
C VAL A 268 11.75 -30.97 -8.71
N LEU A 269 11.37 -29.94 -7.95
CA LEU A 269 10.02 -29.62 -7.52
C LEU A 269 9.57 -28.31 -8.17
N ARG A 270 8.38 -28.31 -8.77
CA ARG A 270 7.75 -27.16 -9.37
C ARG A 270 6.32 -27.03 -8.86
N PHE A 271 5.91 -25.82 -8.48
CA PHE A 271 4.54 -25.48 -8.18
C PHE A 271 3.89 -24.80 -9.40
N ASP A 272 2.69 -25.23 -9.74
CA ASP A 272 1.94 -24.67 -10.87
C ASP A 272 0.90 -23.65 -10.40
N ALA A 273 0.12 -23.96 -9.34
CA ALA A 273 -0.88 -23.04 -8.79
C ALA A 273 -1.11 -23.28 -7.28
N LEU A 274 -1.55 -22.24 -6.61
CA LEU A 274 -2.11 -22.28 -5.25
C LEU A 274 -3.38 -21.43 -5.25
N SER A 275 -4.51 -22.01 -4.87
CA SER A 275 -5.82 -21.34 -4.82
C SER A 275 -6.47 -21.50 -3.46
N LEU A 276 -7.26 -20.50 -3.05
CA LEU A 276 -8.14 -20.59 -1.89
C LEU A 276 -9.50 -21.11 -2.34
N GLU A 277 -9.92 -22.26 -1.82
CA GLU A 277 -11.20 -22.90 -2.13
C GLU A 277 -12.33 -22.52 -1.17
N SER A 278 -11.98 -21.96 -0.01
CA SER A 278 -12.97 -21.51 0.98
C SER A 278 -13.55 -20.15 0.61
N PRO A 279 -14.79 -19.84 1.06
CA PRO A 279 -15.40 -18.52 0.87
C PRO A 279 -14.52 -17.40 1.48
N VAL A 280 -14.52 -16.24 0.83
CA VAL A 280 -13.85 -15.02 1.31
C VAL A 280 -14.94 -14.04 1.76
N PRO A 281 -14.76 -13.35 2.88
CA PRO A 281 -13.66 -13.43 3.85
C PRO A 281 -13.72 -14.64 4.78
N VAL A 282 -12.56 -15.09 5.26
CA VAL A 282 -12.45 -16.12 6.30
C VAL A 282 -12.63 -15.44 7.65
N ARG A 283 -13.38 -16.04 8.58
CA ARG A 283 -13.51 -15.49 9.93
C ARG A 283 -12.40 -16.00 10.85
N ALA A 284 -11.94 -15.16 11.77
CA ALA A 284 -10.95 -15.55 12.77
C ALA A 284 -11.46 -16.77 13.57
N GLY A 285 -10.64 -17.82 13.60
CA GLY A 285 -10.96 -19.12 14.20
C GLY A 285 -11.52 -20.17 13.23
N GLU A 286 -11.92 -19.77 12.03
CA GLU A 286 -12.39 -20.71 11.00
C GLU A 286 -11.22 -21.35 10.24
N ARG A 287 -11.54 -22.45 9.57
CA ARG A 287 -10.62 -23.18 8.70
C ARG A 287 -10.79 -22.75 7.27
N ALA A 288 -9.69 -22.55 6.57
CA ALA A 288 -9.65 -22.29 5.16
C ALA A 288 -8.93 -23.43 4.42
N LEU A 289 -9.51 -23.85 3.31
CA LEU A 289 -8.98 -24.88 2.43
C LEU A 289 -8.27 -24.24 1.25
N PHE A 290 -7.04 -24.67 1.01
CA PHE A 290 -6.23 -24.26 -0.12
C PHE A 290 -5.93 -25.47 -0.98
N ARG A 291 -5.96 -25.31 -2.29
CA ARG A 291 -5.54 -26.32 -3.25
C ARG A 291 -4.24 -25.92 -3.90
N LEU A 292 -3.27 -26.80 -3.82
CA LEU A 292 -1.95 -26.68 -4.42
C LEU A 292 -1.81 -27.69 -5.55
N SER A 293 -1.34 -27.28 -6.72
CA SER A 293 -0.93 -28.15 -7.79
C SER A 293 0.54 -27.96 -8.14
N GLY A 294 1.20 -29.04 -8.55
CA GLY A 294 2.60 -29.02 -8.87
C GLY A 294 3.09 -30.30 -9.51
N SER A 295 4.40 -30.36 -9.76
CA SER A 295 5.05 -31.54 -10.35
C SER A 295 6.45 -31.76 -9.79
N VAL A 296 6.83 -33.02 -9.71
CA VAL A 296 8.17 -33.50 -9.33
C VAL A 296 8.83 -34.14 -10.54
N ALA A 297 10.05 -33.67 -10.88
CA ALA A 297 10.82 -34.24 -12.01
C ALA A 297 11.39 -35.62 -11.64
N ALA A 298 11.38 -36.54 -12.61
CA ALA A 298 11.97 -37.88 -12.42
C ALA A 298 13.49 -37.82 -12.21
N GLY A 299 13.99 -38.58 -11.24
CA GLY A 299 15.45 -38.74 -10.99
C GLY A 299 16.05 -37.64 -10.08
N GLY A 300 15.24 -36.77 -9.48
CA GLY A 300 15.71 -35.81 -8.51
C GLY A 300 15.71 -36.37 -7.09
N ASP A 301 16.66 -35.92 -6.27
CA ASP A 301 16.64 -36.20 -4.83
C ASP A 301 15.54 -35.37 -4.13
N VAL A 302 14.38 -36.00 -3.95
CA VAL A 302 13.21 -35.38 -3.27
C VAL A 302 13.37 -35.44 -1.76
N GLU A 303 14.21 -36.34 -1.24
CA GLU A 303 14.40 -36.52 0.21
C GLU A 303 15.17 -35.36 0.84
N SER A 304 16.02 -34.67 0.09
CA SER A 304 16.74 -33.47 0.54
C SER A 304 15.97 -32.19 0.41
N ARG A 305 14.79 -32.20 -0.25
CA ARG A 305 13.99 -31.00 -0.52
C ARG A 305 12.61 -31.12 0.08
N ASP A 306 12.22 -30.07 0.74
CA ASP A 306 10.88 -29.90 1.29
C ASP A 306 10.29 -28.60 0.82
N PHE A 307 8.98 -28.43 0.88
CA PHE A 307 8.39 -27.12 0.67
C PHE A 307 7.96 -26.52 2.01
N LEU A 308 8.16 -25.25 2.12
CA LEU A 308 7.70 -24.47 3.25
C LEU A 308 6.41 -23.74 2.88
N LEU A 309 5.42 -23.91 3.74
CA LEU A 309 4.22 -23.10 3.75
C LEU A 309 4.46 -21.93 4.73
N ARG A 310 4.29 -20.70 4.25
CA ARG A 310 4.48 -19.49 5.04
C ARG A 310 3.24 -18.63 5.02
N VAL A 311 2.84 -18.14 6.19
CA VAL A 311 1.80 -17.15 6.33
C VAL A 311 2.41 -15.87 6.87
N ARG A 312 2.22 -14.76 6.12
CA ARG A 312 2.69 -13.43 6.53
C ARG A 312 1.52 -12.49 6.71
N ALA A 313 1.57 -11.65 7.73
CA ALA A 313 0.70 -10.49 7.82
C ALA A 313 1.16 -9.46 6.78
N LEU A 314 0.30 -9.08 5.85
CA LEU A 314 0.67 -8.19 4.74
C LEU A 314 0.89 -6.75 5.19
N SER A 315 0.26 -6.33 6.30
CA SER A 315 0.45 -5.01 6.90
C SER A 315 1.87 -4.75 7.37
N THR A 316 2.49 -5.76 7.96
CA THR A 316 3.81 -5.64 8.61
C THR A 316 4.90 -6.42 7.88
N GLY A 317 4.54 -7.27 6.89
CA GLY A 317 5.45 -8.23 6.27
C GLY A 317 5.92 -9.33 7.23
N ARG A 318 5.43 -9.34 8.47
CA ARG A 318 5.89 -10.25 9.52
C ARG A 318 5.46 -11.69 9.20
N LEU A 319 6.40 -12.62 9.33
CA LEU A 319 6.09 -14.04 9.27
C LEU A 319 5.28 -14.43 10.53
N ILE A 320 4.06 -14.93 10.32
CA ILE A 320 3.14 -15.35 11.36
C ILE A 320 3.29 -16.85 11.62
N PHE A 321 3.48 -17.61 10.54
CA PHE A 321 3.57 -19.05 10.60
C PHE A 321 4.46 -19.56 9.46
N SER A 322 5.22 -20.64 9.75
CA SER A 322 5.95 -21.40 8.74
C SER A 322 5.95 -22.87 9.16
N ALA A 323 5.63 -23.74 8.24
CA ALA A 323 5.73 -25.18 8.41
C ALA A 323 6.22 -25.84 7.13
N SER A 324 6.97 -26.95 7.27
CA SER A 324 7.35 -27.78 6.15
C SER A 324 6.21 -28.73 5.74
N ALA A 325 6.26 -29.26 4.54
CA ALA A 325 5.31 -30.30 4.11
C ALA A 325 5.35 -31.50 5.05
N ARG A 326 6.53 -31.88 5.52
CA ARG A 326 6.73 -32.97 6.48
C ARG A 326 6.07 -32.69 7.83
N ASP A 327 6.21 -31.47 8.34
CA ASP A 327 5.56 -31.04 9.58
C ASP A 327 4.03 -31.06 9.44
N CYS A 328 3.51 -30.87 8.22
CA CYS A 328 2.10 -30.97 7.91
C CYS A 328 1.62 -32.41 7.66
N GLY A 329 2.52 -33.39 7.72
CA GLY A 329 2.21 -34.79 7.43
C GLY A 329 2.00 -35.10 5.94
N ALA A 330 2.46 -34.22 5.05
CA ALA A 330 2.39 -34.40 3.62
C ALA A 330 3.67 -35.06 3.10
N SER A 331 3.53 -36.05 2.21
CA SER A 331 4.62 -36.65 1.46
C SER A 331 4.44 -36.37 -0.03
N LEU A 332 5.47 -35.81 -0.66
CA LEU A 332 5.48 -35.59 -2.09
C LEU A 332 5.67 -36.90 -2.84
N PRO A 333 5.11 -37.07 -4.05
CA PRO A 333 5.36 -38.22 -4.90
C PRO A 333 6.82 -38.23 -5.38
N ALA A 334 7.37 -39.40 -5.62
CA ALA A 334 8.75 -39.56 -6.13
C ALA A 334 8.93 -38.91 -7.53
N SER A 335 7.87 -38.83 -8.34
CA SER A 335 7.85 -38.13 -9.63
C SER A 335 6.42 -37.94 -10.12
N GLY A 336 6.22 -37.00 -11.06
CA GLY A 336 4.93 -36.76 -11.70
C GLY A 336 4.18 -35.56 -11.10
N ALA A 337 2.99 -35.32 -11.62
CA ALA A 337 2.09 -34.25 -11.14
C ALA A 337 1.43 -34.65 -9.81
N PHE A 338 1.17 -33.68 -8.95
CA PHE A 338 0.47 -33.86 -7.68
C PHE A 338 -0.51 -32.72 -7.43
N GLU A 339 -1.53 -33.03 -6.66
CA GLU A 339 -2.42 -32.06 -6.01
C GLU A 339 -2.36 -32.26 -4.51
N ALA A 340 -2.45 -31.18 -3.75
CA ALA A 340 -2.48 -31.19 -2.31
C ALA A 340 -3.56 -30.25 -1.79
N ASP A 341 -4.39 -30.73 -0.90
CA ASP A 341 -5.33 -29.93 -0.15
C ASP A 341 -4.68 -29.54 1.20
N ILE A 342 -4.58 -28.25 1.47
CA ILE A 342 -3.95 -27.68 2.67
C ILE A 342 -5.05 -27.00 3.47
N GLU A 343 -5.32 -27.49 4.68
CA GLU A 343 -6.30 -26.89 5.58
C GLU A 343 -5.57 -26.11 6.69
N LEU A 344 -5.86 -24.80 6.79
CA LEU A 344 -5.32 -23.95 7.84
C LEU A 344 -6.44 -23.35 8.68
N GLN A 345 -6.28 -23.37 10.00
CA GLN A 345 -7.16 -22.65 10.91
C GLN A 345 -6.59 -21.27 11.22
N PHE A 346 -7.33 -20.22 10.84
CA PHE A 346 -6.87 -18.82 10.98
C PHE A 346 -7.18 -18.28 12.39
N ASN A 347 -6.43 -18.73 13.39
CA ASN A 347 -6.46 -18.15 14.74
C ASN A 347 -5.59 -16.89 14.79
N VAL A 348 -5.92 -15.90 13.99
CA VAL A 348 -5.16 -14.63 13.83
C VAL A 348 -6.10 -13.45 13.97
N ALA A 349 -5.54 -12.28 14.26
CA ALA A 349 -6.30 -11.04 14.28
C ALA A 349 -6.92 -10.76 12.89
N PRO A 350 -8.00 -10.01 12.80
CA PRO A 350 -8.54 -9.55 11.52
C PRO A 350 -7.48 -8.80 10.71
N GLY A 351 -7.43 -9.03 9.39
CA GLY A 351 -6.43 -8.43 8.52
C GLY A 351 -6.19 -9.19 7.24
N MET A 352 -5.24 -8.73 6.45
CA MET A 352 -4.82 -9.37 5.21
C MET A 352 -3.58 -10.22 5.43
N TYR A 353 -3.62 -11.46 4.98
CA TYR A 353 -2.55 -12.44 5.12
C TYR A 353 -2.15 -13.00 3.75
N GLY A 354 -0.85 -13.08 3.51
CA GLY A 354 -0.28 -13.77 2.34
C GLY A 354 0.12 -15.19 2.73
N LEU A 355 -0.41 -16.18 2.01
CA LEU A 355 0.05 -17.54 2.05
C LEU A 355 1.02 -17.75 0.89
N GLU A 356 2.24 -18.16 1.18
CA GLU A 356 3.33 -18.34 0.24
C GLU A 356 3.91 -19.74 0.35
N LEU A 357 4.34 -20.28 -0.78
CA LEU A 357 5.11 -21.51 -0.85
C LEU A 357 6.56 -21.19 -1.21
N ALA A 358 7.49 -21.89 -0.61
CA ALA A 358 8.90 -21.82 -0.97
C ALA A 358 9.47 -23.23 -0.99
N ILE A 359 10.39 -23.50 -1.91
CA ILE A 359 11.19 -24.72 -1.89
C ILE A 359 12.39 -24.45 -0.99
N TRP A 360 12.53 -25.27 0.04
CA TRP A 360 13.61 -25.23 0.99
C TRP A 360 14.65 -26.29 0.66
N ASP A 361 15.89 -25.90 0.69
CA ASP A 361 17.04 -26.80 0.55
C ASP A 361 17.67 -26.98 1.94
N ASP A 362 17.59 -28.20 2.47
CA ASP A 362 18.11 -28.54 3.79
C ASP A 362 19.64 -28.43 3.89
N GLU A 363 20.37 -28.65 2.79
CA GLU A 363 21.83 -28.56 2.76
C GLU A 363 22.31 -27.11 2.81
N THR A 364 21.73 -26.25 2.00
CA THR A 364 22.13 -24.84 1.93
C THR A 364 21.39 -23.96 2.94
N ARG A 365 20.34 -24.47 3.57
CA ARG A 365 19.43 -23.75 4.49
C ARG A 365 18.92 -22.44 3.88
N ARG A 366 18.54 -22.46 2.62
CA ARG A 366 18.03 -21.30 1.88
C ARG A 366 16.80 -21.67 1.06
N ASP A 367 15.98 -20.64 0.78
CA ASP A 367 14.93 -20.77 -0.22
C ASP A 367 15.56 -20.86 -1.60
N VAL A 368 15.30 -21.94 -2.30
CA VAL A 368 15.81 -22.16 -3.67
C VAL A 368 14.87 -21.53 -4.69
N VAL A 369 13.55 -21.61 -4.44
CA VAL A 369 12.51 -21.07 -5.33
C VAL A 369 11.35 -20.58 -4.49
N SER A 370 10.85 -19.39 -4.82
CA SER A 370 9.55 -18.92 -4.30
C SER A 370 8.44 -19.44 -5.22
N GLY A 371 7.47 -20.12 -4.65
CA GLY A 371 6.31 -20.68 -5.36
C GLY A 371 5.14 -19.67 -5.46
N PRO A 372 4.00 -20.13 -5.97
CA PRO A 372 2.77 -19.36 -5.98
C PRO A 372 2.33 -19.00 -4.55
N GLY A 373 1.53 -17.98 -4.43
CA GLY A 373 0.95 -17.60 -3.16
C GLY A 373 -0.45 -17.04 -3.37
N VAL A 374 -1.23 -16.99 -2.31
CA VAL A 374 -2.61 -16.50 -2.31
C VAL A 374 -2.81 -15.54 -1.13
N THR A 375 -3.70 -14.58 -1.32
CA THR A 375 -4.06 -13.63 -0.26
C THR A 375 -5.36 -14.06 0.41
N VAL A 376 -5.41 -13.93 1.73
CA VAL A 376 -6.56 -14.28 2.56
C VAL A 376 -6.95 -13.07 3.38
N GLN A 377 -8.20 -12.64 3.24
CA GLN A 377 -8.80 -11.65 4.12
C GLN A 377 -9.42 -12.35 5.31
N VAL A 378 -8.98 -11.99 6.52
CA VAL A 378 -9.54 -12.50 7.77
C VAL A 378 -10.35 -11.40 8.44
N GLU A 379 -11.61 -11.69 8.76
CA GLU A 379 -12.51 -10.79 9.47
C GLU A 379 -12.71 -11.23 10.94
N HIS A 380 -13.38 -10.37 11.70
CA HIS A 380 -13.73 -10.68 13.09
C HIS A 380 -14.59 -11.96 13.15
N GLY A 381 -14.12 -12.91 13.95
CA GLY A 381 -14.84 -14.14 14.28
C GLY A 381 -15.30 -14.16 15.72
N ALA A 382 -15.80 -15.31 16.17
CA ALA A 382 -16.22 -15.52 17.55
C ALA A 382 -15.05 -15.51 18.57
N LEU A 383 -13.80 -15.58 18.10
CA LEU A 383 -12.59 -15.59 18.93
C LEU A 383 -11.99 -14.18 19.00
N THR A 384 -11.98 -13.60 20.20
CA THR A 384 -11.16 -12.42 20.54
C THR A 384 -9.74 -12.90 20.81
N PHE A 385 -8.78 -12.41 20.05
CA PHE A 385 -7.40 -12.87 20.12
C PHE A 385 -6.47 -11.76 20.64
N SER A 386 -5.70 -12.07 21.67
CA SER A 386 -4.54 -11.29 22.09
C SER A 386 -3.37 -12.26 22.25
N GLY A 387 -2.41 -12.28 21.29
CA GLY A 387 -1.21 -13.11 21.37
C GLY A 387 -0.78 -13.80 20.08
N THR A 388 0.28 -14.61 20.16
CA THR A 388 0.85 -15.37 19.03
C THR A 388 -0.12 -16.44 18.53
N SER A 389 -0.35 -16.41 17.21
CA SER A 389 -1.29 -17.28 16.50
C SER A 389 -0.82 -18.73 16.45
N HIS A 390 -1.73 -19.67 16.61
CA HIS A 390 -1.45 -21.09 16.40
C HIS A 390 -2.25 -21.60 15.21
N LEU A 391 -1.58 -21.82 14.07
CA LEU A 391 -2.15 -22.38 12.85
C LEU A 391 -1.81 -23.87 12.82
N LEU A 392 -2.83 -24.75 12.85
CA LEU A 392 -2.67 -26.20 12.78
C LEU A 392 -2.88 -26.66 11.34
N PRO A 393 -1.81 -26.88 10.56
CA PRO A 393 -1.93 -27.31 9.17
C PRO A 393 -2.24 -28.83 9.09
N ARG A 394 -3.09 -29.18 8.13
CA ARG A 394 -3.28 -30.56 7.67
C ARG A 394 -3.16 -30.58 6.14
N ALA A 395 -2.37 -31.50 5.60
CA ALA A 395 -2.22 -31.64 4.16
C ALA A 395 -2.46 -33.09 3.74
N ARG A 396 -3.17 -33.27 2.62
CA ARG A 396 -3.35 -34.56 1.96
C ARG A 396 -2.92 -34.42 0.51
N VAL A 397 -1.90 -35.18 0.11
CA VAL A 397 -1.41 -35.23 -1.26
C VAL A 397 -2.10 -36.39 -1.99
N VAL A 398 -2.66 -36.12 -3.16
CA VAL A 398 -3.27 -37.11 -4.03
C VAL A 398 -2.58 -37.06 -5.38
N PRO A 399 -2.15 -38.19 -5.97
CA PRO A 399 -1.62 -38.22 -7.34
C PRO A 399 -2.69 -37.71 -8.30
N ALA A 400 -2.32 -36.77 -9.19
CA ALA A 400 -3.23 -36.34 -10.23
C ALA A 400 -3.61 -37.53 -11.10
N ALA A 401 -4.91 -37.78 -11.27
CA ALA A 401 -5.40 -38.86 -12.09
C ALA A 401 -4.86 -38.69 -13.52
N THR A 402 -4.01 -39.61 -13.96
CA THR A 402 -3.60 -39.66 -15.34
C THR A 402 -4.85 -39.83 -16.18
N ALA A 403 -5.17 -38.87 -17.03
CA ALA A 403 -6.28 -38.97 -17.97
C ALA A 403 -6.06 -40.26 -18.78
N ALA A 404 -6.78 -41.31 -18.41
CA ALA A 404 -6.75 -42.58 -19.16
C ALA A 404 -7.25 -42.28 -20.58
N GLY A 405 -6.33 -42.34 -21.54
CA GLY A 405 -6.65 -42.18 -22.93
C GLY A 405 -7.70 -43.20 -23.32
N VAL A 406 -8.87 -42.70 -23.72
CA VAL A 406 -9.82 -43.48 -24.48
C VAL A 406 -9.23 -43.58 -25.89
N ILE A 407 -8.51 -44.68 -26.10
CA ILE A 407 -8.26 -45.18 -27.47
C ILE A 407 -9.57 -45.86 -27.90
N ARG A 408 -10.25 -45.24 -28.85
CA ARG A 408 -10.98 -45.90 -29.92
C ARG A 408 -11.00 -45.02 -31.16
#